data_2bc7ec04c62e44f90b84a855f9d5eb7b
#
_entry.id   2bc7ec04c62e44f90b84a855f9d5eb7b
#
_cell.length_a   1.000
_cell.length_b   1.000
_cell.length_c   1.000
_cell.angle_alpha   90.00
_cell.angle_beta   90.00
_cell.angle_gamma   90.00
#
_symmetry.space_group_name_H-M   'P 1'
#
loop_
_entity.id
_entity.type
_entity.pdbx_description
1 polymer ?
#
loop_
_entity_poly.entity_id
_entity_poly.type
_entity_poly.pdbx_seq_one_letter_code
_entity_poly.pdbx_strand_id
1 'polypeptide(L)' 'MSSRKFTCDVCGSEIEVPADVMDGELISCPTCGQKYQVVIQSENVQLKAITVEAEDWGE' A
#
# COMPACT_ATOMS: atom_id res chain seq x y z
N MET A 1 -13.22 10.25 -9.17
CA MET A 1 -12.79 10.93 -8.57
C MET A 1 -12.71 10.82 -7.18
N SER A 2 -12.75 9.80 -6.55
CA SER A 2 -12.55 9.73 -5.22
C SER A 2 -11.38 8.93 -4.87
N SER A 3 -10.45 9.47 -4.22
CA SER A 3 -9.34 8.72 -3.67
C SER A 3 -9.75 8.12 -2.35
N ARG A 4 -9.03 7.10 -1.92
CA ARG A 4 -9.32 6.45 -0.67
C ARG A 4 -8.18 6.71 0.30
N LYS A 5 -8.50 6.73 1.56
CA LYS A 5 -7.49 6.97 2.57
C LYS A 5 -7.47 5.81 3.52
N PHE A 6 -6.28 5.33 3.80
CA PHE A 6 -6.08 4.20 4.69
C PHE A 6 -5.17 4.62 5.83
N THR A 7 -5.25 3.91 6.92
CA THR A 7 -4.42 4.20 8.08
C THR A 7 -3.25 3.24 8.10
N CYS A 8 -2.05 3.78 8.19
CA CYS A 8 -0.87 2.94 8.24
C CYS A 8 -0.82 2.22 9.58
N ASP A 9 -0.56 0.91 9.53
CA ASP A 9 -0.48 0.14 10.75
C ASP A 9 0.85 0.30 11.44
N VAL A 10 1.84 0.89 10.82
CA VAL A 10 3.15 1.02 11.40
C VAL A 10 3.29 2.34 12.14
N CYS A 11 2.97 3.43 11.49
CA CYS A 11 3.11 4.74 12.12
C CYS A 11 1.79 5.42 12.41
N GLY A 12 0.70 4.87 11.92
CA GLY A 12 -0.60 5.47 12.16
C GLY A 12 -0.93 6.65 11.27
N SER A 13 -0.10 6.93 10.30
CA SER A 13 -0.35 8.06 9.42
C SER A 13 -1.34 7.67 8.34
N GLU A 14 -1.86 8.68 7.67
CA GLU A 14 -2.85 8.45 6.65
C GLU A 14 -2.17 8.22 5.31
N ILE A 15 -2.60 7.21 4.58
CA ILE A 15 -2.07 6.90 3.27
C ILE A 15 -3.16 7.17 2.25
N GLU A 16 -2.85 7.99 1.26
CA GLU A 16 -3.84 8.33 0.25
C GLU A 16 -3.66 7.44 -0.96
N VAL A 17 -4.69 6.78 -1.39
CA VAL A 17 -4.66 5.87 -2.53
C VAL A 17 -5.52 6.47 -3.62
N PRO A 18 -4.97 6.70 -4.81
CA PRO A 18 -5.75 7.31 -5.89
C PRO A 18 -6.88 6.40 -6.36
N ALA A 19 -7.88 7.00 -6.95
CA ALA A 19 -9.04 6.23 -7.36
C ALA A 19 -8.72 5.33 -8.54
N ASP A 20 -7.73 5.70 -9.35
CA ASP A 20 -7.40 4.91 -10.51
C ASP A 20 -6.30 3.90 -10.22
N VAL A 21 -6.07 3.56 -8.96
CA VAL A 21 -5.08 2.58 -8.61
C VAL A 21 -5.54 1.22 -9.13
N MET A 22 -4.58 0.37 -9.46
CA MET A 22 -4.89 -0.92 -10.00
C MET A 22 -4.55 -2.02 -9.02
N ASP A 23 -5.17 -3.18 -9.22
CA ASP A 23 -4.92 -4.31 -8.38
C ASP A 23 -3.46 -4.73 -8.50
N GLY A 24 -2.81 -4.93 -7.38
CA GLY A 24 -1.40 -5.31 -7.38
C GLY A 24 -0.45 -4.15 -7.39
N GLU A 25 -0.96 -2.94 -7.38
CA GLU A 25 -0.08 -1.79 -7.40
C GLU A 25 0.58 -1.60 -6.04
N LEU A 26 1.79 -1.11 -6.01
CA LEU A 26 2.51 -0.92 -4.77
C LEU A 26 2.47 0.53 -4.34
N ILE A 27 2.23 0.74 -3.07
CA ILE A 27 2.13 2.07 -2.49
C ILE A 27 2.98 2.08 -1.24
N SER A 28 3.63 3.17 -0.98
CA SER A 28 4.43 3.27 0.22
C SER A 28 3.90 4.39 1.10
N CYS A 29 4.01 4.20 2.39
CA CYS A 29 3.61 5.21 3.34
C CYS A 29 4.64 6.34 3.32
N PRO A 30 4.19 7.57 3.16
CA PRO A 30 5.13 8.68 3.09
C PRO A 30 5.79 9.02 4.42
N THR A 31 5.28 8.52 5.50
CA THR A 31 5.81 8.84 6.82
C THR A 31 6.84 7.82 7.27
N CYS A 32 6.51 6.56 7.26
CA CYS A 32 7.44 5.55 7.73
C CYS A 32 8.05 4.73 6.61
N GLY A 33 7.53 4.86 5.41
CA GLY A 33 8.11 4.14 4.28
C GLY A 33 7.66 2.70 4.14
N GLN A 34 6.65 2.30 4.91
CA GLN A 34 6.16 0.94 4.82
C GLN A 34 5.54 0.69 3.44
N LYS A 35 5.86 -0.44 2.84
CA LYS A 35 5.29 -0.76 1.54
C LYS A 35 4.00 -1.51 1.70
N TYR A 36 3.07 -1.20 0.82
CA TYR A 36 1.77 -1.85 0.83
C TYR A 36 1.42 -2.25 -0.60
N GLN A 37 0.68 -3.32 -0.72
CA GLN A 37 0.21 -3.77 -2.02
C GLN A 37 -1.30 -3.57 -2.07
N VAL A 38 -1.77 -3.00 -3.16
CA VAL A 38 -3.19 -2.76 -3.32
C VAL A 38 -3.86 -4.05 -3.77
N VAL A 39 -4.91 -4.44 -3.07
CA VAL A 39 -5.67 -5.62 -3.41
C VAL A 39 -7.10 -5.18 -3.69
N ILE A 40 -7.58 -5.44 -4.90
CA ILE A 40 -8.92 -5.08 -5.26
C ILE A 40 -9.73 -6.35 -5.45
N GLN A 41 -10.77 -6.52 -4.64
CA GLN A 41 -11.60 -7.69 -4.71
C GLN A 41 -13.03 -7.24 -4.86
N SER A 42 -13.65 -7.68 -5.90
CA SER A 42 -15.00 -7.25 -6.22
C SER A 42 -14.99 -5.75 -6.35
N GLU A 43 -15.52 -5.04 -5.43
CA GLU A 43 -15.50 -3.61 -5.48
C GLU A 43 -14.79 -3.05 -4.25
N ASN A 44 -14.02 -3.86 -3.57
CA ASN A 44 -13.36 -3.41 -2.35
C ASN A 44 -11.89 -3.25 -2.60
N VAL A 45 -11.33 -2.18 -2.07
CA VAL A 45 -9.91 -1.91 -2.20
C VAL A 45 -9.29 -2.02 -0.82
N GLN A 46 -8.21 -2.77 -0.72
CA GLN A 46 -7.55 -2.97 0.54
C GLN A 46 -6.06 -2.81 0.35
N LEU A 47 -5.37 -2.52 1.42
CA LEU A 47 -3.93 -2.43 1.40
C LEU A 47 -3.38 -3.57 2.24
N LYS A 48 -2.37 -4.25 1.71
CA LYS A 48 -1.76 -5.34 2.41
C LYS A 48 -0.31 -4.99 2.68
N ALA A 49 0.09 -4.99 3.92
CA ALA A 49 1.46 -4.67 4.26
C ALA A 49 2.38 -5.77 3.76
N ILE A 50 3.45 -5.39 3.06
CA ILE A 50 4.41 -6.34 2.56
C ILE A 50 5.79 -5.93 3.06
N THR A 51 6.64 -6.91 3.24
CA THR A 51 7.98 -6.66 3.69
C THR A 51 8.92 -6.85 2.53
N VAL A 52 9.58 -5.82 2.13
CA VAL A 52 10.52 -5.91 1.04
C VAL A 52 11.89 -5.99 1.67
N GLU A 53 12.46 -7.20 1.79
CA GLU A 53 13.71 -7.30 2.35
C GLU A 53 14.67 -7.39 1.38
N ALA A 54 15.12 -6.51 1.01
CA ALA A 54 16.04 -6.49 0.01
C ALA A 54 17.12 -7.39 0.09
N GLU A 55 17.36 -7.82 0.21
CA GLU A 55 18.28 -8.43 0.20
C GLU A 55 18.40 -9.40 -0.29
N ASP A 56 18.47 -9.73 -0.52
CA ASP A 56 18.71 -10.51 -0.94
C ASP A 56 18.90 -10.87 -1.81
N TRP A 57 19.16 -11.00 -2.24
CA TRP A 57 19.51 -11.29 -3.09
C TRP A 57 20.14 -12.09 -3.32
N GLY A 58 20.30 -12.50 -3.25
CA GLY A 58 20.86 -13.10 -3.46
C GLY A 58 21.44 -13.64 -3.93
N GLU A 59 21.68 -13.97 -4.25
CA GLU A 59 22.32 -14.47 -4.81
C GLU A 59 22.54 -14.73 -5.04
#